data_b3febcb943d7c3fb2a5210422fadf475
#
_entry.id   b3febcb943d7c3fb2a5210422fadf475
#
_cell.length_a   1.000
_cell.length_b   1.000
_cell.length_c   1.000
_cell.angle_alpha   90.00
_cell.angle_beta   90.00
_cell.angle_gamma   90.00
#
_symmetry.space_group_name_H-M   'P 1'
#
loop_
_entity.id
_entity.type
_entity.pdbx_description
1 polymer ?
#
loop_
_entity_poly.entity_id
_entity_poly.type
_entity_poly.pdbx_seq_one_letter_code
_entity_poly.pdbx_strand_id
1 'polypeptide(L)'
;MKLKIAVWVLLLSFSTLLFAQQKKTYTYATKDGQELQLDVYAPDFSSKSEKLPTLVWMHGGGFSGGVRDNQSETKLCETATKQGFVAVSISYRLLRKGTSTYFGCDCPAAEKKETFKQAAIDYMDAVSFLIDHSDDLHIDTDKIIAGGSSAGAEAILSAVYMPEYYLDGAYDQISFAGVFSLAGALVNLDEITSKTAVPTVLFHGIADNLVPYSKAAHHYCNPKDAGYLVLNGSDKIVDRLSLLGTSYLFYSYEKGRHEISGIPFGDLTDVFDFFKSTIVKDTHITKTISR
;
A
#
# COMPACT_ATOMS: atom_id res chain seq x y z
N MET A 1 17.07 -58.48 -46.57
CA MET A 1 16.27 -57.24 -46.69
C MET A 1 16.16 -56.59 -45.30
N LYS A 2 16.97 -55.59 -45.00
CA LYS A 2 17.02 -54.93 -43.65
C LYS A 2 16.21 -53.71 -43.71
N LEU A 3 15.07 -53.69 -42.95
CA LEU A 3 14.16 -52.54 -42.81
C LEU A 3 14.78 -51.53 -41.86
N LYS A 4 15.12 -50.32 -42.33
CA LYS A 4 15.56 -49.19 -41.50
C LYS A 4 14.35 -48.43 -41.03
N ILE A 5 14.02 -48.50 -39.76
CA ILE A 5 13.01 -47.66 -39.11
C ILE A 5 13.66 -46.33 -38.77
N ALA A 6 13.26 -45.26 -39.44
CA ALA A 6 13.63 -43.87 -39.11
C ALA A 6 12.69 -43.37 -38.02
N VAL A 7 13.21 -43.15 -36.81
CA VAL A 7 12.49 -42.53 -35.69
C VAL A 7 12.63 -41.01 -35.86
N TRP A 8 11.53 -40.33 -36.19
CA TRP A 8 11.43 -38.89 -36.15
C TRP A 8 11.16 -38.43 -34.71
N VAL A 9 12.16 -37.86 -34.06
CA VAL A 9 11.97 -37.19 -32.77
C VAL A 9 11.42 -35.78 -33.04
N LEU A 10 10.13 -35.59 -32.75
CA LEU A 10 9.49 -34.30 -32.81
C LEU A 10 9.91 -33.51 -31.54
N LEU A 11 10.87 -32.60 -31.67
CA LEU A 11 11.22 -31.63 -30.62
C LEU A 11 10.10 -30.58 -30.57
N LEU A 12 9.17 -30.78 -29.64
CA LEU A 12 8.24 -29.73 -29.21
C LEU A 12 9.04 -28.68 -28.42
N SER A 13 9.47 -27.63 -29.10
CA SER A 13 9.99 -26.41 -28.44
C SER A 13 8.83 -25.74 -27.71
N PHE A 14 8.74 -25.96 -26.41
CA PHE A 14 7.90 -25.12 -25.52
C PHE A 14 8.58 -23.75 -25.46
N SER A 15 8.09 -22.84 -26.30
CA SER A 15 8.40 -21.41 -26.17
C SER A 15 7.72 -20.91 -24.89
N THR A 16 8.45 -20.90 -23.76
CA THR A 16 8.05 -20.12 -22.62
C THR A 16 8.09 -18.65 -23.05
N LEU A 17 6.93 -18.07 -23.33
CA LEU A 17 6.78 -16.63 -23.45
C LEU A 17 7.20 -16.03 -22.10
N LEU A 18 8.44 -15.62 -22.00
CA LEU A 18 8.91 -14.72 -20.97
C LEU A 18 8.18 -13.38 -21.23
N PHE A 19 7.07 -13.15 -20.56
CA PHE A 19 6.46 -11.83 -20.49
C PHE A 19 7.50 -10.90 -19.87
N ALA A 20 8.07 -10.04 -20.70
CA ALA A 20 9.00 -9.02 -20.24
C ALA A 20 8.17 -8.01 -19.43
N GLN A 21 8.35 -8.05 -18.12
CA GLN A 21 7.80 -7.03 -17.23
C GLN A 21 8.37 -5.68 -17.62
N GLN A 22 7.51 -4.71 -17.89
CA GLN A 22 7.92 -3.36 -18.26
C GLN A 22 7.75 -2.43 -17.07
N LYS A 23 8.77 -1.60 -16.83
CA LYS A 23 8.74 -0.49 -15.89
C LYS A 23 8.75 0.83 -16.65
N LYS A 24 7.81 1.73 -16.34
CA LYS A 24 7.81 3.11 -16.85
C LYS A 24 7.74 4.09 -15.69
N THR A 25 8.51 5.16 -15.77
CA THR A 25 8.54 6.23 -14.76
C THR A 25 7.82 7.46 -15.29
N TYR A 26 6.99 8.07 -14.43
CA TYR A 26 6.26 9.30 -14.72
C TYR A 26 6.45 10.32 -13.61
N THR A 27 6.43 11.61 -13.93
CA THR A 27 6.26 12.69 -12.95
C THR A 27 4.78 12.98 -12.79
N TYR A 28 4.22 12.75 -11.62
CA TYR A 28 2.79 12.94 -11.36
C TYR A 28 2.46 14.32 -10.78
N ALA A 29 3.43 14.96 -10.14
CA ALA A 29 3.30 16.33 -9.61
C ALA A 29 4.67 17.01 -9.48
N THR A 30 4.65 18.34 -9.42
CA THR A 30 5.78 19.15 -8.98
C THR A 30 5.35 20.03 -7.83
N LYS A 31 5.93 19.82 -6.64
CA LYS A 31 5.59 20.56 -5.42
C LYS A 31 6.85 21.11 -4.77
N ASP A 32 6.81 22.36 -4.38
CA ASP A 32 7.94 23.03 -3.71
C ASP A 32 9.28 22.92 -4.51
N GLY A 33 9.18 22.90 -5.86
CA GLY A 33 10.32 22.70 -6.75
C GLY A 33 10.84 21.26 -6.84
N GLN A 34 10.18 20.30 -6.18
CA GLN A 34 10.50 18.88 -6.24
C GLN A 34 9.57 18.15 -7.21
N GLU A 35 10.13 17.40 -8.16
CA GLU A 35 9.38 16.46 -8.96
C GLU A 35 9.02 15.22 -8.12
N LEU A 36 7.73 14.90 -8.07
CA LEU A 36 7.22 13.69 -7.45
C LEU A 36 6.92 12.68 -8.55
N GLN A 37 7.55 11.52 -8.46
CA GLN A 37 7.54 10.51 -9.50
C GLN A 37 6.90 9.21 -9.03
N LEU A 38 6.39 8.44 -9.99
CA LEU A 38 5.91 7.08 -9.78
C LEU A 38 6.49 6.13 -10.85
N ASP A 39 6.74 4.90 -10.42
CA ASP A 39 7.16 3.80 -11.29
C ASP A 39 5.99 2.84 -11.46
N VAL A 40 5.54 2.67 -12.70
CA VAL A 40 4.46 1.75 -13.07
C VAL A 40 5.05 0.46 -13.61
N TYR A 41 4.66 -0.66 -13.02
CA TYR A 41 5.02 -2.01 -13.43
C TYR A 41 3.77 -2.73 -13.96
N ALA A 42 3.82 -3.24 -15.17
CA ALA A 42 2.73 -3.99 -15.77
C ALA A 42 3.25 -5.21 -16.56
N PRO A 43 2.42 -6.24 -16.77
CA PRO A 43 2.84 -7.42 -17.52
C PRO A 43 3.26 -7.10 -18.97
N ASP A 44 2.48 -6.30 -19.68
CA ASP A 44 2.77 -5.84 -21.03
C ASP A 44 1.93 -4.62 -21.37
N PHE A 45 2.56 -3.48 -21.61
CA PHE A 45 1.88 -2.25 -22.04
C PHE A 45 1.50 -2.23 -23.54
N SER A 46 1.97 -3.19 -24.34
CA SER A 46 1.74 -3.23 -25.79
C SER A 46 0.48 -4.02 -26.17
N SER A 47 -0.02 -4.87 -25.30
CA SER A 47 -1.24 -5.64 -25.54
C SER A 47 -2.47 -4.78 -25.23
N LYS A 48 -3.51 -4.84 -26.10
CA LYS A 48 -4.85 -4.33 -25.76
C LYS A 48 -5.49 -5.25 -24.73
N SER A 49 -4.87 -5.36 -23.56
CA SER A 49 -5.30 -6.25 -22.50
C SER A 49 -6.46 -5.64 -21.70
N GLU A 50 -7.16 -6.49 -21.02
CA GLU A 50 -8.15 -6.14 -20.00
C GLU A 50 -7.52 -5.23 -18.93
N LYS A 51 -8.26 -4.25 -18.43
CA LYS A 51 -7.83 -3.41 -17.31
C LYS A 51 -7.66 -4.28 -16.06
N LEU A 52 -6.57 -4.07 -15.33
CA LEU A 52 -6.16 -4.88 -14.19
C LEU A 52 -6.36 -4.15 -12.86
N PRO A 53 -6.64 -4.87 -11.76
CA PRO A 53 -6.57 -4.30 -10.43
C PRO A 53 -5.15 -3.76 -10.18
N THR A 54 -5.05 -2.68 -9.42
CA THR A 54 -3.81 -1.92 -9.28
C THR A 54 -3.44 -1.73 -7.83
N LEU A 55 -2.21 -2.14 -7.45
CA LEU A 55 -1.60 -1.78 -6.17
C LEU A 55 -0.84 -0.47 -6.31
N VAL A 56 -1.21 0.57 -5.57
CA VAL A 56 -0.45 1.82 -5.47
C VAL A 56 0.27 1.82 -4.12
N TRP A 57 1.61 1.75 -4.14
CA TRP A 57 2.45 1.54 -2.97
C TRP A 57 3.23 2.79 -2.57
N MET A 58 3.17 3.13 -1.28
CA MET A 58 3.90 4.22 -0.65
C MET A 58 4.90 3.68 0.37
N HIS A 59 6.20 3.96 0.18
CA HIS A 59 7.27 3.45 1.02
C HIS A 59 7.28 4.07 2.42
N GLY A 60 7.88 3.38 3.38
CA GLY A 60 8.13 3.88 4.73
C GLY A 60 9.32 4.84 4.80
N GLY A 61 9.74 5.16 6.04
CA GLY A 61 10.93 5.97 6.31
C GLY A 61 10.67 7.22 7.16
N GLY A 62 9.59 7.23 7.97
CA GLY A 62 9.31 8.30 8.94
C GLY A 62 9.13 9.67 8.30
N PHE A 63 8.64 9.75 7.07
CA PHE A 63 8.51 10.98 6.28
C PHE A 63 9.82 11.77 6.12
N SER A 64 10.96 11.13 6.36
CA SER A 64 12.29 11.76 6.28
C SER A 64 13.28 11.01 5.39
N GLY A 65 12.96 9.78 5.00
CA GLY A 65 13.80 8.92 4.18
C GLY A 65 12.97 7.93 3.36
N GLY A 66 13.67 7.02 2.69
CA GLY A 66 13.07 6.05 1.78
C GLY A 66 13.06 6.55 0.32
N VAL A 67 12.87 5.62 -0.59
CA VAL A 67 12.77 5.87 -2.04
C VAL A 67 11.85 4.82 -2.67
N ARG A 68 11.11 5.20 -3.72
CA ARG A 68 10.14 4.34 -4.42
C ARG A 68 10.76 3.14 -5.14
N ASP A 69 12.02 3.24 -5.50
CA ASP A 69 12.71 2.31 -6.39
C ASP A 69 13.85 1.53 -5.70
N ASN A 70 13.82 1.42 -4.37
CA ASN A 70 14.74 0.51 -3.69
C ASN A 70 14.41 -0.96 -4.04
N GLN A 71 15.33 -1.85 -3.69
CA GLN A 71 15.22 -3.27 -4.05
C GLN A 71 13.94 -3.94 -3.54
N SER A 72 13.49 -3.59 -2.34
CA SER A 72 12.29 -4.20 -1.74
C SER A 72 11.00 -3.73 -2.41
N GLU A 73 10.87 -2.42 -2.66
CA GLU A 73 9.72 -1.84 -3.35
C GLU A 73 9.64 -2.35 -4.79
N THR A 74 10.78 -2.39 -5.50
CA THR A 74 10.87 -2.97 -6.84
C THR A 74 10.40 -4.44 -6.84
N LYS A 75 10.91 -5.26 -5.91
CA LYS A 75 10.54 -6.68 -5.81
C LYS A 75 9.05 -6.87 -5.45
N LEU A 76 8.47 -5.99 -4.62
CA LEU A 76 7.02 -6.02 -4.35
C LEU A 76 6.23 -5.80 -5.63
N CYS A 77 6.55 -4.73 -6.38
CA CYS A 77 5.87 -4.41 -7.63
C CYS A 77 6.01 -5.53 -8.66
N GLU A 78 7.19 -6.11 -8.80
CA GLU A 78 7.43 -7.28 -9.65
C GLU A 78 6.62 -8.52 -9.23
N THR A 79 6.44 -8.71 -7.93
CA THR A 79 5.63 -9.81 -7.41
C THR A 79 4.15 -9.57 -7.69
N ALA A 80 3.67 -8.35 -7.49
CA ALA A 80 2.28 -7.98 -7.78
C ALA A 80 1.93 -8.17 -9.26
N THR A 81 2.82 -7.79 -10.19
CA THR A 81 2.60 -8.02 -11.62
C THR A 81 2.53 -9.50 -12.00
N LYS A 82 3.36 -10.35 -11.38
CA LYS A 82 3.27 -11.80 -11.55
C LYS A 82 1.97 -12.39 -11.01
N GLN A 83 1.31 -11.69 -10.10
CA GLN A 83 0.00 -12.04 -9.55
C GLN A 83 -1.18 -11.46 -10.35
N GLY A 84 -0.92 -10.76 -11.47
CA GLY A 84 -1.95 -10.22 -12.35
C GLY A 84 -2.46 -8.83 -11.95
N PHE A 85 -1.64 -8.04 -11.27
CA PHE A 85 -1.92 -6.64 -10.91
C PHE A 85 -1.03 -5.70 -11.72
N VAL A 86 -1.49 -4.49 -11.99
CA VAL A 86 -0.60 -3.36 -12.18
C VAL A 86 -0.07 -2.97 -10.82
N ALA A 87 1.22 -2.66 -10.71
CA ALA A 87 1.80 -2.20 -9.47
C ALA A 87 2.51 -0.87 -9.67
N VAL A 88 2.30 0.04 -8.75
CA VAL A 88 2.86 1.38 -8.79
C VAL A 88 3.56 1.67 -7.48
N SER A 89 4.80 2.15 -7.55
CA SER A 89 5.51 2.65 -6.38
C SER A 89 5.75 4.15 -6.53
N ILE A 90 5.40 4.94 -5.52
CA ILE A 90 5.43 6.40 -5.58
C ILE A 90 6.53 7.00 -4.71
N SER A 91 7.14 8.11 -5.16
CA SER A 91 7.80 9.06 -4.27
C SER A 91 6.78 10.05 -3.72
N TYR A 92 7.10 10.68 -2.61
CA TYR A 92 6.29 11.71 -1.96
C TYR A 92 7.20 12.70 -1.23
N ARG A 93 6.69 13.86 -0.84
CA ARG A 93 7.50 14.86 -0.11
C ARG A 93 7.92 14.31 1.25
N LEU A 94 9.21 14.27 1.49
CA LEU A 94 9.80 13.85 2.76
C LEU A 94 9.83 15.04 3.73
N LEU A 95 8.66 15.47 4.21
CA LEU A 95 8.46 16.72 4.96
C LEU A 95 9.21 16.79 6.31
N ARG A 96 9.70 15.66 6.78
CA ARG A 96 10.50 15.59 8.02
C ARG A 96 11.99 15.48 7.77
N LYS A 97 12.42 15.44 6.50
CA LYS A 97 13.83 15.37 6.13
C LYS A 97 14.54 16.68 6.47
N GLY A 98 15.60 16.58 7.28
CA GLY A 98 16.40 17.75 7.67
C GLY A 98 15.76 18.64 8.74
N THR A 99 14.60 18.28 9.28
CA THR A 99 14.00 18.99 10.43
C THR A 99 14.70 18.60 11.73
N SER A 100 14.82 19.54 12.68
CA SER A 100 15.47 19.31 13.97
C SER A 100 14.73 18.32 14.88
N THR A 101 13.42 18.20 14.72
CA THR A 101 12.55 17.36 15.57
C THR A 101 12.22 16.01 14.96
N TYR A 102 12.64 15.75 13.71
CA TYR A 102 12.27 14.55 12.94
C TYR A 102 10.75 14.24 13.04
N PHE A 103 10.37 13.01 13.43
CA PHE A 103 8.97 12.58 13.57
C PHE A 103 8.68 11.91 14.93
N GLY A 104 9.61 12.07 15.89
CA GLY A 104 9.53 11.49 17.24
C GLY A 104 8.73 12.34 18.24
N CYS A 105 9.09 12.21 19.53
CA CYS A 105 8.36 12.88 20.62
C CYS A 105 8.60 14.39 20.68
N ASP A 106 9.66 14.89 20.07
CA ASP A 106 9.94 16.33 19.95
C ASP A 106 9.17 17.01 18.80
N CYS A 107 8.61 16.23 17.87
CA CYS A 107 7.80 16.76 16.77
C CYS A 107 6.41 17.12 17.30
N PRO A 108 5.98 18.41 17.27
CA PRO A 108 4.66 18.81 17.74
C PRO A 108 3.53 18.00 17.12
N ALA A 109 2.52 17.61 17.92
CA ALA A 109 1.39 16.81 17.45
C ALA A 109 0.66 17.45 16.25
N ALA A 110 0.59 18.77 16.19
CA ALA A 110 0.02 19.51 15.06
C ALA A 110 0.84 19.31 13.78
N GLU A 111 2.18 19.32 13.87
CA GLU A 111 3.06 19.05 12.73
C GLU A 111 3.00 17.60 12.27
N LYS A 112 2.82 16.64 13.20
CA LYS A 112 2.57 15.24 12.83
C LYS A 112 1.29 15.10 12.00
N LYS A 113 0.19 15.72 12.44
CA LYS A 113 -1.08 15.70 11.71
C LYS A 113 -0.96 16.37 10.34
N GLU A 114 -0.26 17.50 10.26
CA GLU A 114 0.00 18.16 8.97
C GLU A 114 0.86 17.29 8.05
N THR A 115 1.84 16.58 8.60
CA THR A 115 2.66 15.63 7.83
C THR A 115 1.81 14.50 7.25
N PHE A 116 0.88 13.91 8.03
CA PHE A 116 -0.07 12.93 7.53
C PHE A 116 -0.96 13.49 6.42
N LYS A 117 -1.50 14.69 6.63
CA LYS A 117 -2.33 15.40 5.64
C LYS A 117 -1.60 15.58 4.31
N GLN A 118 -0.40 16.16 4.36
CA GLN A 118 0.37 16.45 3.14
C GLN A 118 0.83 15.17 2.42
N ALA A 119 1.18 14.13 3.16
CA ALA A 119 1.54 12.84 2.59
C ALA A 119 0.32 12.13 1.96
N ALA A 120 -0.86 12.24 2.58
CA ALA A 120 -2.11 11.77 2.01
C ALA A 120 -2.46 12.52 0.71
N ILE A 121 -2.26 13.85 0.67
CA ILE A 121 -2.46 14.67 -0.54
C ILE A 121 -1.50 14.22 -1.66
N ASP A 122 -0.22 14.00 -1.37
CA ASP A 122 0.75 13.52 -2.37
C ASP A 122 0.35 12.13 -2.90
N TYR A 123 -0.18 11.26 -2.02
CA TYR A 123 -0.70 9.97 -2.41
C TYR A 123 -1.92 10.08 -3.35
N MET A 124 -2.88 10.95 -3.00
CA MET A 124 -4.08 11.15 -3.81
C MET A 124 -3.78 11.79 -5.17
N ASP A 125 -2.81 12.70 -5.26
CA ASP A 125 -2.35 13.24 -6.54
C ASP A 125 -1.75 12.15 -7.45
N ALA A 126 -0.98 11.21 -6.87
CA ALA A 126 -0.48 10.07 -7.63
C ALA A 126 -1.62 9.17 -8.13
N VAL A 127 -2.63 8.92 -7.30
CA VAL A 127 -3.82 8.13 -7.70
C VAL A 127 -4.63 8.88 -8.77
N SER A 128 -4.82 10.19 -8.64
CA SER A 128 -5.50 11.01 -9.67
C SER A 128 -4.78 10.90 -11.00
N PHE A 129 -3.45 11.06 -11.02
CA PHE A 129 -2.64 10.87 -12.22
C PHE A 129 -2.86 9.50 -12.86
N LEU A 130 -2.91 8.44 -12.06
CA LEU A 130 -3.13 7.07 -12.56
C LEU A 130 -4.53 6.89 -13.16
N ILE A 131 -5.55 7.52 -12.58
CA ILE A 131 -6.93 7.50 -13.10
C ILE A 131 -6.99 8.23 -14.45
N ASP A 132 -6.39 9.40 -14.56
CA ASP A 132 -6.34 10.20 -15.78
C ASP A 132 -5.61 9.47 -16.94
N HIS A 133 -4.69 8.55 -16.61
CA HIS A 133 -3.93 7.74 -17.58
C HIS A 133 -4.34 6.26 -17.59
N SER A 134 -5.50 5.94 -17.03
CA SER A 134 -5.91 4.53 -16.78
C SER A 134 -6.01 3.68 -18.05
N ASP A 135 -6.39 4.26 -19.17
CA ASP A 135 -6.49 3.55 -20.45
C ASP A 135 -5.11 3.15 -20.98
N ASP A 136 -4.14 4.06 -20.92
CA ASP A 136 -2.77 3.82 -21.40
C ASP A 136 -1.98 2.90 -20.47
N LEU A 137 -2.35 2.86 -19.18
CA LEU A 137 -1.72 2.08 -18.13
C LEU A 137 -2.45 0.77 -17.82
N HIS A 138 -3.57 0.48 -18.51
CA HIS A 138 -4.41 -0.70 -18.29
C HIS A 138 -4.92 -0.86 -16.85
N ILE A 139 -5.24 0.26 -16.19
CA ILE A 139 -5.71 0.31 -14.80
C ILE A 139 -7.23 0.21 -14.75
N ASP A 140 -7.75 -0.73 -13.96
CA ASP A 140 -9.14 -0.76 -13.54
C ASP A 140 -9.35 0.22 -12.38
N THR A 141 -9.94 1.37 -12.68
CA THR A 141 -10.12 2.46 -11.70
C THR A 141 -11.04 2.10 -10.54
N ASP A 142 -11.90 1.08 -10.72
CA ASP A 142 -12.76 0.56 -9.67
C ASP A 142 -12.05 -0.46 -8.76
N LYS A 143 -10.79 -0.82 -9.09
CA LYS A 143 -10.02 -1.85 -8.37
C LYS A 143 -8.64 -1.35 -7.94
N ILE A 144 -8.57 -0.14 -7.40
CA ILE A 144 -7.34 0.44 -6.84
C ILE A 144 -7.18 0.02 -5.38
N ILE A 145 -6.03 -0.56 -5.05
CA ILE A 145 -5.64 -0.96 -3.71
C ILE A 145 -4.59 0.02 -3.21
N ALA A 146 -4.88 0.68 -2.09
CA ALA A 146 -3.93 1.54 -1.42
C ALA A 146 -2.97 0.70 -0.57
N GLY A 147 -1.67 0.80 -0.83
CA GLY A 147 -0.65 0.07 -0.10
C GLY A 147 0.43 0.96 0.50
N GLY A 148 0.92 0.59 1.69
CA GLY A 148 2.02 1.34 2.30
C GLY A 148 2.65 0.65 3.50
N SER A 149 3.86 1.11 3.83
CA SER A 149 4.67 0.63 4.95
C SER A 149 4.96 1.76 5.93
N SER A 150 4.80 1.53 7.27
CA SER A 150 5.18 2.51 8.31
C SER A 150 4.57 3.89 8.01
N ALA A 151 5.38 4.94 7.85
CA ALA A 151 4.94 6.28 7.44
C ALA A 151 4.04 6.27 6.19
N GLY A 152 4.38 5.45 5.17
CA GLY A 152 3.52 5.25 4.00
C GLY A 152 2.17 4.61 4.36
N ALA A 153 2.16 3.66 5.29
CA ALA A 153 0.92 3.04 5.78
C ALA A 153 0.05 4.06 6.54
N GLU A 154 0.64 4.92 7.37
CA GLU A 154 -0.09 6.00 8.05
C GLU A 154 -0.69 7.01 7.06
N ALA A 155 0.06 7.33 5.99
CA ALA A 155 -0.42 8.22 4.93
C ALA A 155 -1.60 7.62 4.15
N ILE A 156 -1.49 6.36 3.70
CA ILE A 156 -2.56 5.72 2.91
C ILE A 156 -3.81 5.42 3.76
N LEU A 157 -3.64 5.08 5.04
CA LEU A 157 -4.77 4.94 5.96
C LEU A 157 -5.48 6.28 6.15
N SER A 158 -4.73 7.39 6.23
CA SER A 158 -5.28 8.74 6.29
C SER A 158 -6.02 9.12 5.01
N ALA A 159 -5.47 8.77 3.84
CA ALA A 159 -6.08 9.06 2.55
C ALA A 159 -7.40 8.28 2.32
N VAL A 160 -7.41 6.99 2.67
CA VAL A 160 -8.55 6.09 2.41
C VAL A 160 -9.65 6.23 3.46
N TYR A 161 -9.27 6.25 4.74
CA TYR A 161 -10.24 6.17 5.83
C TYR A 161 -10.63 7.52 6.42
N MET A 162 -9.84 8.58 6.17
CA MET A 162 -10.07 9.91 6.73
C MET A 162 -10.14 11.02 5.64
N PRO A 163 -10.78 10.78 4.46
CA PRO A 163 -10.78 11.77 3.39
C PRO A 163 -11.45 13.08 3.79
N GLU A 164 -12.58 13.03 4.48
CA GLU A 164 -13.28 14.23 4.94
C GLU A 164 -12.46 15.03 5.98
N TYR A 165 -11.64 14.35 6.78
CA TYR A 165 -10.80 14.97 7.80
C TYR A 165 -9.56 15.67 7.21
N TYR A 166 -8.96 15.12 6.15
CA TYR A 166 -7.68 15.59 5.63
C TYR A 166 -7.75 16.24 4.26
N LEU A 167 -8.73 15.90 3.41
CA LEU A 167 -8.67 16.21 1.97
C LEU A 167 -9.69 17.27 1.52
N ASP A 168 -10.56 17.72 2.42
CA ASP A 168 -11.53 18.82 2.18
C ASP A 168 -12.36 18.67 0.88
N GLY A 169 -12.71 17.41 0.49
CA GLY A 169 -13.51 17.11 -0.69
C GLY A 169 -12.76 17.19 -2.03
N ALA A 170 -11.45 17.47 -2.04
CA ALA A 170 -10.69 17.66 -3.27
C ALA A 170 -10.61 16.38 -4.15
N TYR A 171 -10.83 15.19 -3.59
CA TYR A 171 -10.68 13.89 -4.25
C TYR A 171 -11.90 12.99 -4.08
N ASP A 172 -13.09 13.56 -3.90
CA ASP A 172 -14.34 12.82 -3.66
C ASP A 172 -14.70 11.84 -4.77
N GLN A 173 -14.18 12.06 -5.99
CA GLN A 173 -14.36 11.16 -7.14
C GLN A 173 -13.49 9.89 -7.08
N ILE A 174 -12.50 9.84 -6.17
CA ILE A 174 -11.60 8.70 -6.05
C ILE A 174 -12.12 7.73 -5.01
N SER A 175 -12.22 6.46 -5.39
CA SER A 175 -12.55 5.37 -4.48
C SER A 175 -11.47 4.29 -4.49
N PHE A 176 -11.35 3.58 -3.37
CA PHE A 176 -10.43 2.47 -3.24
C PHE A 176 -11.19 1.16 -3.08
N ALA A 177 -10.67 0.10 -3.68
CA ALA A 177 -11.21 -1.25 -3.55
C ALA A 177 -10.58 -2.04 -2.39
N GLY A 178 -9.45 -1.60 -1.87
CA GLY A 178 -8.77 -2.27 -0.78
C GLY A 178 -7.62 -1.47 -0.17
N VAL A 179 -7.14 -1.95 0.98
CA VAL A 179 -5.99 -1.40 1.71
C VAL A 179 -5.01 -2.50 2.06
N PHE A 180 -3.71 -2.25 1.85
CA PHE A 180 -2.60 -3.10 2.29
C PHE A 180 -1.65 -2.30 3.17
N SER A 181 -1.75 -2.47 4.49
CA SER A 181 -1.03 -1.68 5.49
C SER A 181 -0.02 -2.52 6.28
N LEU A 182 1.25 -2.09 6.27
CA LEU A 182 2.30 -2.68 7.10
C LEU A 182 2.66 -1.72 8.24
N ALA A 183 2.31 -2.10 9.48
CA ALA A 183 2.57 -1.33 10.70
C ALA A 183 2.09 0.13 10.60
N GLY A 184 0.86 0.33 10.15
CA GLY A 184 0.22 1.64 10.08
C GLY A 184 -0.74 1.89 11.26
N ALA A 185 -1.07 3.16 11.46
CA ALA A 185 -2.07 3.61 12.43
C ALA A 185 -2.76 4.89 11.95
N LEU A 186 -3.91 5.24 12.53
CA LEU A 186 -4.64 6.45 12.17
C LEU A 186 -5.15 7.20 13.41
N VAL A 187 -5.44 8.50 13.23
CA VAL A 187 -5.80 9.41 14.33
C VAL A 187 -7.19 9.10 14.87
N ASN A 188 -8.17 8.84 14.00
CA ASN A 188 -9.57 8.69 14.38
C ASN A 188 -10.22 7.48 13.71
N LEU A 189 -10.69 6.50 14.50
CA LEU A 189 -11.41 5.32 14.00
C LEU A 189 -12.83 5.60 13.52
N ASP A 190 -13.46 6.66 14.01
CA ASP A 190 -14.85 6.98 13.68
C ASP A 190 -15.00 7.39 12.20
N GLU A 191 -13.91 7.79 11.58
CA GLU A 191 -13.82 8.08 10.14
C GLU A 191 -13.89 6.80 9.27
N ILE A 192 -13.62 5.62 9.83
CA ILE A 192 -13.90 4.35 9.17
C ILE A 192 -15.41 4.10 9.28
N THR A 193 -16.13 4.41 8.22
CA THR A 193 -17.58 4.30 8.12
C THR A 193 -17.96 3.23 7.10
N SER A 194 -19.25 2.94 6.94
CA SER A 194 -19.72 2.04 5.86
C SER A 194 -19.41 2.56 4.44
N LYS A 195 -19.07 3.84 4.29
CA LYS A 195 -18.68 4.43 3.00
C LYS A 195 -17.19 4.30 2.71
N THR A 196 -16.34 4.36 3.76
CA THR A 196 -14.88 4.33 3.62
C THR A 196 -14.27 2.96 3.89
N ALA A 197 -14.99 2.07 4.57
CA ALA A 197 -14.51 0.73 4.90
C ALA A 197 -14.39 -0.15 3.64
N VAL A 198 -13.19 -0.65 3.37
CA VAL A 198 -12.86 -1.51 2.22
C VAL A 198 -12.10 -2.77 2.67
N PRO A 199 -12.08 -3.85 1.88
CA PRO A 199 -11.28 -5.04 2.14
C PRO A 199 -9.83 -4.68 2.49
N THR A 200 -9.34 -5.15 3.66
CA THR A 200 -8.08 -4.65 4.23
C THR A 200 -7.16 -5.78 4.66
N VAL A 201 -5.90 -5.71 4.24
CA VAL A 201 -4.81 -6.57 4.73
C VAL A 201 -3.91 -5.75 5.65
N LEU A 202 -3.66 -6.29 6.86
CA LEU A 202 -2.80 -5.63 7.85
C LEU A 202 -1.74 -6.60 8.36
N PHE A 203 -0.53 -6.05 8.57
CA PHE A 203 0.58 -6.72 9.27
C PHE A 203 1.07 -5.81 10.39
N HIS A 204 1.16 -6.30 11.63
CA HIS A 204 1.64 -5.48 12.74
C HIS A 204 2.25 -6.33 13.86
N GLY A 205 3.31 -5.81 14.47
CA GLY A 205 3.94 -6.39 15.65
C GLY A 205 3.29 -5.88 16.95
N ILE A 206 2.95 -6.77 17.88
CA ILE A 206 2.35 -6.38 19.18
C ILE A 206 3.31 -5.53 20.00
N ALA A 207 4.62 -5.80 19.87
CA ALA A 207 5.68 -5.06 20.56
C ALA A 207 6.24 -3.91 19.73
N ASP A 208 5.53 -3.41 18.71
CA ASP A 208 5.96 -2.25 17.93
C ASP A 208 6.15 -1.05 18.86
N ASN A 209 7.34 -0.46 18.77
CA ASN A 209 7.79 0.62 19.67
C ASN A 209 7.79 2.01 18.99
N LEU A 210 7.30 2.09 17.75
CA LEU A 210 7.19 3.34 16.99
C LEU A 210 5.73 3.64 16.66
N VAL A 211 5.10 2.79 15.87
CA VAL A 211 3.69 2.92 15.49
C VAL A 211 2.86 1.99 16.38
N PRO A 212 1.86 2.48 17.12
CA PRO A 212 1.13 1.65 18.07
C PRO A 212 0.35 0.53 17.37
N TYR A 213 0.50 -0.70 17.86
CA TYR A 213 -0.27 -1.87 17.45
C TYR A 213 -1.77 -1.72 17.73
N SER A 214 -2.10 -1.22 18.94
CA SER A 214 -3.46 -0.95 19.39
C SER A 214 -3.65 0.57 19.58
N LYS A 215 -4.33 1.01 20.62
CA LYS A 215 -4.51 2.45 20.92
C LYS A 215 -3.45 2.92 21.90
N ALA A 216 -2.50 3.73 21.41
CA ALA A 216 -1.46 4.32 22.25
C ALA A 216 -0.91 5.61 21.63
N ALA A 217 -0.04 6.31 22.37
CA ALA A 217 0.66 7.47 21.82
C ALA A 217 1.66 7.03 20.75
N HIS A 218 1.69 7.74 19.62
CA HIS A 218 2.69 7.57 18.58
C HIS A 218 4.10 7.72 19.15
N HIS A 219 5.00 6.78 18.82
CA HIS A 219 6.33 6.62 19.42
C HIS A 219 6.31 6.47 20.95
N TYR A 220 5.17 6.13 21.52
CA TYR A 220 4.97 6.00 22.98
C TYR A 220 5.41 7.23 23.76
N CYS A 221 5.23 8.41 23.16
CA CYS A 221 5.55 9.70 23.77
C CYS A 221 4.77 9.90 25.07
N ASN A 222 5.40 10.57 26.04
CA ASN A 222 4.71 10.91 27.29
C ASN A 222 3.66 11.99 27.06
N PRO A 223 2.61 12.09 27.90
CA PRO A 223 1.57 13.10 27.76
C PRO A 223 2.06 14.56 27.82
N LYS A 224 3.27 14.80 28.31
CA LYS A 224 3.89 16.13 28.38
C LYS A 224 4.79 16.46 27.20
N ASP A 225 5.07 15.49 26.33
CA ASP A 225 5.92 15.69 25.15
C ASP A 225 5.14 16.47 24.07
N ALA A 226 5.83 17.33 23.34
CA ALA A 226 5.24 18.11 22.25
C ALA A 226 4.58 17.19 21.19
N GLY A 227 5.14 16.02 20.97
CA GLY A 227 4.71 15.02 20.01
C GLY A 227 3.69 14.01 20.52
N TYR A 228 3.09 14.23 21.70
CA TYR A 228 2.03 13.37 22.22
C TYR A 228 0.81 13.39 21.31
N LEU A 229 0.60 12.30 20.59
CA LEU A 229 -0.53 12.12 19.68
C LEU A 229 -0.99 10.65 19.80
N VAL A 230 -2.20 10.43 20.28
CA VAL A 230 -2.77 9.07 20.35
C VAL A 230 -3.24 8.64 18.98
N LEU A 231 -2.79 7.45 18.57
CA LEU A 231 -3.20 6.78 17.34
C LEU A 231 -3.88 5.44 17.64
N ASN A 232 -4.59 4.94 16.65
CA ASN A 232 -5.25 3.65 16.65
C ASN A 232 -4.58 2.77 15.60
N GLY A 233 -3.90 1.72 16.04
CA GLY A 233 -3.17 0.80 15.17
C GLY A 233 -4.04 -0.31 14.61
N SER A 234 -3.38 -1.28 13.98
CA SER A 234 -4.03 -2.35 13.20
C SER A 234 -5.07 -3.15 14.00
N ASP A 235 -4.80 -3.43 15.30
CA ASP A 235 -5.74 -4.11 16.18
C ASP A 235 -7.10 -3.37 16.25
N LYS A 236 -7.07 -2.04 16.44
CA LYS A 236 -8.30 -1.23 16.51
C LYS A 236 -8.96 -1.02 15.15
N ILE A 237 -8.19 -0.98 14.08
CA ILE A 237 -8.72 -0.94 12.72
C ILE A 237 -9.49 -2.23 12.43
N VAL A 238 -8.94 -3.39 12.78
CA VAL A 238 -9.62 -4.70 12.63
C VAL A 238 -10.91 -4.76 13.44
N ASP A 239 -10.89 -4.31 14.72
CA ASP A 239 -12.10 -4.23 15.53
C ASP A 239 -13.19 -3.42 14.79
N ARG A 240 -12.84 -2.28 14.23
CA ARG A 240 -13.76 -1.40 13.51
C ARG A 240 -14.28 -2.02 12.21
N LEU A 241 -13.41 -2.62 11.39
CA LEU A 241 -13.80 -3.30 10.15
C LEU A 241 -14.75 -4.49 10.45
N SER A 242 -14.45 -5.24 11.50
CA SER A 242 -15.31 -6.36 11.96
C SER A 242 -16.71 -5.88 12.32
N LEU A 243 -16.83 -4.77 13.07
CA LEU A 243 -18.11 -4.15 13.43
C LEU A 243 -18.92 -3.70 12.21
N LEU A 244 -18.23 -3.29 11.13
CA LEU A 244 -18.87 -2.87 9.89
C LEU A 244 -19.14 -4.04 8.91
N GLY A 245 -18.75 -5.26 9.26
CA GLY A 245 -18.91 -6.43 8.39
C GLY A 245 -18.00 -6.37 7.16
N THR A 246 -16.85 -5.69 7.24
CA THR A 246 -15.92 -5.54 6.14
C THR A 246 -14.85 -6.64 6.17
N SER A 247 -14.47 -7.15 5.00
CA SER A 247 -13.44 -8.19 4.87
C SER A 247 -12.08 -7.70 5.36
N TYR A 248 -11.36 -8.56 6.09
CA TYR A 248 -9.97 -8.31 6.47
C TYR A 248 -9.14 -9.58 6.55
N LEU A 249 -7.82 -9.42 6.37
CA LEU A 249 -6.78 -10.40 6.66
C LEU A 249 -5.72 -9.74 7.53
N PHE A 250 -5.61 -10.17 8.77
CA PHE A 250 -4.73 -9.56 9.77
C PHE A 250 -3.66 -10.52 10.25
N TYR A 251 -2.39 -10.17 10.06
CA TYR A 251 -1.23 -10.85 10.59
C TYR A 251 -0.72 -10.11 11.82
N SER A 252 -0.88 -10.72 13.00
CA SER A 252 -0.46 -10.21 14.30
C SER A 252 0.77 -10.99 14.78
N TYR A 253 1.87 -10.29 15.07
CA TYR A 253 3.13 -10.90 15.49
C TYR A 253 3.37 -10.63 16.99
N GLU A 254 3.28 -11.69 17.82
CA GLU A 254 3.37 -11.55 19.29
C GLU A 254 4.63 -10.86 19.79
N LYS A 255 5.78 -11.21 19.20
CA LYS A 255 7.09 -10.64 19.55
C LYS A 255 7.61 -9.65 18.54
N GLY A 256 6.85 -9.42 17.45
CA GLY A 256 7.21 -8.49 16.40
C GLY A 256 7.21 -7.05 16.89
N ARG A 257 8.25 -6.31 16.51
CA ARG A 257 8.36 -4.86 16.73
C ARG A 257 8.12 -4.13 15.40
N HIS A 258 8.71 -2.96 15.22
CA HIS A 258 8.51 -2.15 14.01
C HIS A 258 9.11 -2.77 12.73
N GLU A 259 9.98 -3.79 12.84
CA GLU A 259 10.47 -4.55 11.67
C GLU A 259 9.35 -5.24 10.87
N ILE A 260 8.15 -5.43 11.48
CA ILE A 260 6.98 -5.96 10.78
C ILE A 260 6.44 -4.95 9.74
N SER A 261 6.91 -3.73 9.72
CA SER A 261 6.69 -2.80 8.63
C SER A 261 7.40 -3.22 7.33
N GLY A 262 8.33 -4.16 7.38
CA GLY A 262 9.01 -4.74 6.21
C GLY A 262 8.05 -5.53 5.31
N ILE A 263 8.28 -5.50 3.98
CA ILE A 263 7.44 -6.19 3.01
C ILE A 263 7.45 -7.71 3.26
N PRO A 264 6.29 -8.35 3.50
CA PRO A 264 6.20 -9.76 3.88
C PRO A 264 6.28 -10.68 2.66
N PHE A 265 7.46 -10.81 2.03
CA PHE A 265 7.63 -11.56 0.78
C PHE A 265 7.13 -13.01 0.84
N GLY A 266 7.15 -13.65 2.01
CA GLY A 266 6.65 -15.01 2.21
C GLY A 266 5.14 -15.12 2.19
N ASP A 267 4.42 -14.02 2.41
CA ASP A 267 2.95 -13.99 2.54
C ASP A 267 2.27 -13.22 1.39
N LEU A 268 3.03 -12.68 0.43
CA LEU A 268 2.45 -11.87 -0.66
C LEU A 268 1.45 -12.65 -1.51
N THR A 269 1.60 -13.96 -1.66
CA THR A 269 0.61 -14.80 -2.35
C THR A 269 -0.74 -14.74 -1.64
N ASP A 270 -0.76 -14.91 -0.32
CA ASP A 270 -1.98 -14.83 0.48
C ASP A 270 -2.62 -13.43 0.41
N VAL A 271 -1.79 -12.37 0.41
CA VAL A 271 -2.23 -10.98 0.26
C VAL A 271 -2.95 -10.77 -1.07
N PHE A 272 -2.34 -11.17 -2.19
CA PHE A 272 -2.94 -10.99 -3.50
C PHE A 272 -4.14 -11.91 -3.73
N ASP A 273 -4.14 -13.11 -3.19
CA ASP A 273 -5.28 -14.03 -3.26
C ASP A 273 -6.47 -13.53 -2.41
N PHE A 274 -6.21 -12.86 -1.27
CA PHE A 274 -7.24 -12.15 -0.53
C PHE A 274 -7.90 -11.06 -1.39
N PHE A 275 -7.14 -10.19 -2.02
CA PHE A 275 -7.69 -9.13 -2.87
C PHE A 275 -8.41 -9.69 -4.10
N LYS A 276 -7.89 -10.71 -4.78
CA LYS A 276 -8.60 -11.39 -5.88
C LYS A 276 -9.95 -11.96 -5.40
N SER A 277 -9.98 -12.52 -4.21
CA SER A 277 -11.22 -13.11 -3.66
C SER A 277 -12.23 -12.05 -3.25
N THR A 278 -11.80 -10.98 -2.62
CA THR A 278 -12.71 -9.94 -2.08
C THR A 278 -13.12 -8.90 -3.11
N ILE A 279 -12.20 -8.49 -3.99
CA ILE A 279 -12.42 -7.39 -4.96
C ILE A 279 -12.95 -7.90 -6.30
N VAL A 280 -12.48 -9.09 -6.75
CA VAL A 280 -12.88 -9.61 -8.07
C VAL A 280 -14.01 -10.62 -7.97
N LYS A 281 -14.00 -11.46 -6.91
CA LYS A 281 -15.02 -12.54 -6.74
C LYS A 281 -16.09 -12.20 -5.71
N ASP A 282 -16.05 -11.02 -5.09
CA ASP A 282 -16.98 -10.54 -4.06
C ASP A 282 -17.17 -11.52 -2.89
N THR A 283 -16.07 -12.16 -2.46
CA THR A 283 -16.10 -13.14 -1.37
C THR A 283 -15.79 -12.43 -0.06
N HIS A 284 -16.66 -12.60 0.94
CA HIS A 284 -16.41 -12.06 2.29
C HIS A 284 -15.40 -12.93 3.06
N ILE A 285 -14.34 -12.32 3.57
CA ILE A 285 -13.26 -12.99 4.31
C ILE A 285 -12.90 -12.17 5.56
N THR A 286 -12.97 -12.81 6.74
CA THR A 286 -12.45 -12.24 7.99
C THR A 286 -11.50 -13.25 8.63
N LYS A 287 -10.22 -12.89 8.72
CA LYS A 287 -9.19 -13.80 9.22
C LYS A 287 -8.12 -13.05 9.99
N THR A 288 -7.80 -13.52 11.20
CA THR A 288 -6.61 -13.13 11.96
C THR A 288 -5.65 -14.32 12.05
N ILE A 289 -4.37 -14.06 11.80
CA ILE A 289 -3.26 -15.02 11.87
C ILE A 289 -2.29 -14.50 12.93
N SER A 290 -2.18 -15.22 14.05
CA SER A 290 -1.18 -14.92 15.09
C SER A 290 0.12 -15.68 14.82
N ARG A 291 1.26 -15.01 14.96
CA ARG A 291 2.61 -15.55 14.75
C ARG A 291 3.57 -15.18 15.86
#